data_5e95de46980ad5fc2ae45707b10fdc5e
#
_entry.id   5e95de46980ad5fc2ae45707b10fdc5e
#
_cell.length_a   1.000
_cell.length_b   1.000
_cell.length_c   1.000
_cell.angle_alpha   90.00
_cell.angle_beta   90.00
_cell.angle_gamma   90.00
#
_symmetry.space_group_name_H-M   'P 1'
#
loop_
_entity.id
_entity.type
_entity.pdbx_description
1 polymer ?
#
loop_
_entity_poly.entity_id
_entity_poly.type
_entity_poly.pdbx_seq_one_letter_code
_entity_poly.pdbx_strand_id
1 'polypeptide(L)'
;MGRYDAFLETAHSFDGYLADLWQQLQSNPAYKDQTTLIVSTDHGRGSGPVEWRDHGVDQKGSNGIWIAVIGPDTPPLGERRDLAPVTQSQIAATIAALVGEDFRASNPTAAPPLHEVLGAR
;
A
#
# COMPACT_ATOMS: atom_id res chain seq x y z
N MET A 1 23.70 16.43 -5.12
CA MET A 1 22.78 16.48 -6.28
C MET A 1 22.03 15.14 -6.32
N GLY A 2 20.68 15.15 -6.29
CA GLY A 2 19.91 13.91 -6.39
C GLY A 2 20.01 13.34 -7.82
N ARG A 3 20.07 12.02 -7.94
CA ARG A 3 20.05 11.31 -9.22
C ARG A 3 18.67 10.69 -9.41
N TYR A 4 17.88 11.25 -10.31
CA TYR A 4 16.54 10.76 -10.61
C TYR A 4 16.57 9.37 -11.29
N ASP A 5 17.59 9.10 -12.11
CA ASP A 5 17.84 7.81 -12.70
C ASP A 5 18.03 6.72 -11.62
N ALA A 6 18.85 6.97 -10.61
CA ALA A 6 19.05 6.03 -9.50
C ALA A 6 17.76 5.82 -8.68
N PHE A 7 16.92 6.84 -8.56
CA PHE A 7 15.60 6.71 -7.93
C PHE A 7 14.70 5.71 -8.72
N LEU A 8 14.66 5.85 -10.04
CA LEU A 8 13.90 4.92 -10.90
C LEU A 8 14.46 3.51 -10.87
N GLU A 9 15.80 3.35 -10.87
CA GLU A 9 16.46 2.05 -10.73
C GLU A 9 16.13 1.39 -9.40
N THR A 10 16.09 2.16 -8.31
CA THR A 10 15.70 1.67 -6.99
C THR A 10 14.23 1.24 -6.96
N ALA A 11 13.33 2.01 -7.56
CA ALA A 11 11.92 1.65 -7.66
C ALA A 11 11.73 0.34 -8.46
N HIS A 12 12.45 0.18 -9.56
CA HIS A 12 12.44 -1.06 -10.35
C HIS A 12 12.99 -2.26 -9.56
N SER A 13 14.09 -2.06 -8.81
CA SER A 13 14.64 -3.11 -7.96
C SER A 13 13.67 -3.51 -6.84
N PHE A 14 12.96 -2.54 -6.26
CA PHE A 14 11.95 -2.80 -5.24
C PHE A 14 10.79 -3.64 -5.78
N ASP A 15 10.33 -3.36 -7.00
CA ASP A 15 9.32 -4.18 -7.68
C ASP A 15 9.80 -5.64 -7.84
N GLY A 16 11.06 -5.83 -8.24
CA GLY A 16 11.68 -7.16 -8.28
C GLY A 16 11.68 -7.87 -6.92
N TYR A 17 12.02 -7.18 -5.85
CA TYR A 17 12.00 -7.75 -4.49
C TYR A 17 10.59 -8.15 -4.04
N LEU A 18 9.58 -7.37 -4.42
CA LEU A 18 8.18 -7.74 -4.14
C LEU A 18 7.76 -8.99 -4.90
N ALA A 19 8.18 -9.11 -6.17
CA ALA A 19 7.90 -10.30 -6.97
C ALA A 19 8.56 -11.55 -6.36
N ASP A 20 9.84 -11.45 -5.96
CA ASP A 20 10.57 -12.54 -5.30
C ASP A 20 9.90 -12.93 -3.97
N LEU A 21 9.53 -11.95 -3.14
CA LEU A 21 8.84 -12.20 -1.88
C LEU A 21 7.51 -12.93 -2.12
N TRP A 22 6.70 -12.45 -3.07
CA TRP A 22 5.44 -13.07 -3.41
C TRP A 22 5.62 -14.51 -3.89
N GLN A 23 6.61 -14.75 -4.75
CA GLN A 23 6.93 -16.10 -5.22
C GLN A 23 7.33 -17.03 -4.07
N GLN A 24 8.14 -16.57 -3.12
CA GLN A 24 8.52 -17.35 -1.95
C GLN A 24 7.30 -17.68 -1.08
N LEU A 25 6.42 -16.72 -0.82
CA LEU A 25 5.19 -16.93 -0.07
C LEU A 25 4.29 -17.98 -0.75
N GLN A 26 4.14 -17.89 -2.08
CA GLN A 26 3.30 -18.83 -2.83
C GLN A 26 3.94 -20.20 -3.04
N SER A 27 5.26 -20.33 -2.90
CA SER A 27 5.96 -21.63 -2.97
C SER A 27 5.98 -22.40 -1.65
N ASN A 28 5.74 -21.72 -0.53
CA ASN A 28 5.76 -22.32 0.80
C ASN A 28 4.34 -22.70 1.24
N PRO A 29 4.05 -24.00 1.47
CA PRO A 29 2.71 -24.47 1.86
C PRO A 29 2.14 -23.80 3.12
N ALA A 30 3.00 -23.28 4.02
CA ALA A 30 2.54 -22.60 5.23
C ALA A 30 1.99 -21.19 4.96
N TYR A 31 2.29 -20.59 3.80
CA TYR A 31 1.89 -19.23 3.44
C TYR A 31 1.06 -19.15 2.17
N LYS A 32 1.19 -20.17 1.31
CA LYS A 32 0.47 -20.22 0.04
C LYS A 32 -1.02 -20.06 0.27
N ASP A 33 -1.63 -19.15 -0.48
CA ASP A 33 -3.07 -18.85 -0.42
C ASP A 33 -3.59 -18.47 0.99
N GLN A 34 -2.70 -18.06 1.90
CA GLN A 34 -3.00 -17.67 3.27
C GLN A 34 -2.35 -16.34 3.68
N THR A 35 -1.69 -15.66 2.74
CA THR A 35 -0.96 -14.43 3.02
C THR A 35 -1.52 -13.28 2.20
N THR A 36 -1.79 -12.18 2.85
CA THR A 36 -2.10 -10.89 2.20
C THR A 36 -0.93 -9.95 2.38
N LEU A 37 -0.44 -9.38 1.27
CA LEU A 37 0.52 -8.28 1.25
C LEU A 37 -0.23 -6.96 1.11
N ILE A 38 0.13 -6.00 1.97
CA ILE A 38 -0.26 -4.60 1.84
C ILE A 38 1.02 -3.79 1.66
N VAL A 39 1.12 -3.07 0.57
CA VAL A 39 2.30 -2.26 0.22
C VAL A 39 1.86 -0.82 0.03
N SER A 40 2.59 0.11 0.62
CA SER A 40 2.36 1.54 0.48
C SER A 40 3.67 2.31 0.55
N THR A 41 3.69 3.51 0.01
CA THR A 41 4.75 4.48 0.30
C THR A 41 4.42 5.22 1.59
N ASP A 42 5.44 5.65 2.32
CA ASP A 42 5.31 6.47 3.53
C ASP A 42 4.83 7.89 3.22
N HIS A 43 5.29 8.47 2.11
CA HIS A 43 4.89 9.77 1.59
C HIS A 43 5.11 9.84 0.07
N GLY A 44 4.51 10.84 -0.56
CA GLY A 44 4.80 11.24 -1.94
C GLY A 44 5.99 12.19 -2.02
N ARG A 45 6.17 12.82 -3.15
CA ARG A 45 7.28 13.74 -3.43
C ARG A 45 6.79 14.96 -4.20
N GLY A 46 7.56 16.04 -4.14
CA GLY A 46 7.32 17.19 -4.98
C GLY A 46 7.40 16.88 -6.48
N SER A 47 6.71 17.67 -7.26
CA SER A 47 6.57 17.49 -8.71
C SER A 47 7.32 18.56 -9.47
N GLY A 48 8.58 18.41 -9.71
CA GLY A 48 9.38 19.37 -10.46
C GLY A 48 10.82 18.92 -10.59
N PRO A 49 11.63 19.59 -11.38
CA PRO A 49 13.01 19.14 -11.66
C PRO A 49 13.93 19.20 -10.43
N VAL A 50 13.54 19.91 -9.39
CA VAL A 50 14.28 20.04 -8.11
C VAL A 50 13.47 19.43 -6.98
N GLU A 51 12.20 19.75 -6.90
CA GLU A 51 11.26 19.42 -5.81
C GLU A 51 10.97 17.92 -5.70
N TRP A 52 11.23 17.12 -6.72
CA TRP A 52 11.06 15.66 -6.66
C TRP A 52 11.87 14.99 -5.54
N ARG A 53 12.88 15.68 -5.00
CA ARG A 53 13.72 15.22 -3.87
C ARG A 53 13.10 15.53 -2.52
N ASP A 54 12.17 16.49 -2.49
CA ASP A 54 11.63 17.05 -1.28
C ASP A 54 10.27 16.44 -0.95
N HIS A 55 9.95 16.44 0.32
CA HIS A 55 8.67 16.00 0.88
C HIS A 55 8.36 16.81 2.15
N GLY A 56 7.16 16.67 2.66
CA GLY A 56 6.72 17.37 3.87
C GLY A 56 5.33 17.97 3.69
N VAL A 57 4.78 18.50 4.77
CA VAL A 57 3.40 19.02 4.80
C VAL A 57 3.18 20.20 3.85
N ASP A 58 4.21 20.99 3.63
CA ASP A 58 4.16 22.17 2.76
C ASP A 58 4.58 21.83 1.31
N GLN A 59 5.04 20.62 1.05
CA GLN A 59 5.49 20.23 -0.28
C GLN A 59 4.33 19.63 -1.08
N LYS A 60 3.92 20.34 -2.14
CA LYS A 60 2.89 19.86 -3.06
C LYS A 60 3.30 18.51 -3.67
N GLY A 61 2.43 17.53 -3.55
CA GLY A 61 2.66 16.15 -4.04
C GLY A 61 3.07 15.17 -2.95
N SER A 62 3.46 15.62 -1.75
CA SER A 62 3.82 14.74 -0.63
C SER A 62 2.69 13.85 -0.14
N ASN A 63 1.43 14.20 -0.40
CA ASN A 63 0.25 13.39 -0.13
C ASN A 63 -0.14 12.46 -1.29
N GLY A 64 0.59 12.53 -2.41
CA GLY A 64 0.35 11.65 -3.56
C GLY A 64 1.02 10.29 -3.36
N ILE A 65 0.30 9.37 -2.70
CA ILE A 65 0.74 8.01 -2.40
C ILE A 65 -0.21 6.99 -3.03
N TRP A 66 0.20 5.74 -2.99
CA TRP A 66 -0.61 4.61 -3.42
C TRP A 66 -0.60 3.50 -2.36
N ILE A 67 -1.61 2.65 -2.40
CA ILE A 67 -1.72 1.45 -1.58
C ILE A 67 -2.04 0.29 -2.52
N ALA A 68 -1.26 -0.77 -2.45
CA ALA A 68 -1.52 -2.02 -3.16
C ALA A 68 -1.84 -3.13 -2.16
N VAL A 69 -2.83 -3.95 -2.48
CA VAL A 69 -3.22 -5.11 -1.68
C VAL A 69 -3.33 -6.32 -2.60
N ILE A 70 -2.66 -7.40 -2.23
CA ILE A 70 -2.71 -8.68 -2.93
C ILE A 70 -2.83 -9.81 -1.92
N GLY A 71 -3.81 -10.69 -2.10
CA GLY A 71 -4.04 -11.81 -1.20
C GLY A 71 -5.29 -12.60 -1.57
N PRO A 72 -5.51 -13.77 -0.93
CA PRO A 72 -6.61 -14.66 -1.26
C PRO A 72 -8.00 -14.07 -0.99
N ASP A 73 -8.08 -13.16 0.01
CA ASP A 73 -9.34 -12.50 0.39
C ASP A 73 -9.54 -11.15 -0.30
N THR A 74 -8.67 -10.77 -1.22
CA THR A 74 -8.74 -9.49 -1.93
C THR A 74 -9.26 -9.69 -3.35
N PRO A 75 -10.37 -9.03 -3.74
CA PRO A 75 -10.87 -9.11 -5.11
C PRO A 75 -9.85 -8.59 -6.12
N PRO A 76 -9.72 -9.22 -7.31
CA PRO A 76 -8.78 -8.81 -8.35
C PRO A 76 -9.29 -7.58 -9.14
N LEU A 77 -9.39 -6.43 -8.48
CA LEU A 77 -9.99 -5.21 -9.03
C LEU A 77 -9.05 -4.43 -9.97
N GLY A 78 -7.77 -4.80 -10.03
CA GLY A 78 -6.77 -4.04 -10.78
C GLY A 78 -6.52 -2.65 -10.20
N GLU A 79 -5.93 -1.76 -10.99
CA GLU A 79 -5.69 -0.38 -10.57
C GLU A 79 -6.99 0.41 -10.53
N ARG A 80 -7.28 1.01 -9.39
CA ARG A 80 -8.45 1.84 -9.14
C ARG A 80 -8.05 3.30 -9.02
N ARG A 81 -8.62 4.17 -9.87
CA ARG A 81 -8.31 5.61 -9.92
C ARG A 81 -9.50 6.49 -9.56
N ASP A 82 -10.70 6.06 -9.87
CA ASP A 82 -11.94 6.83 -9.70
C ASP A 82 -12.63 6.47 -8.38
N LEU A 83 -11.88 6.55 -7.29
CA LEU A 83 -12.36 6.28 -5.94
C LEU A 83 -12.38 7.55 -5.09
N ALA A 84 -13.18 7.54 -4.03
CA ALA A 84 -12.98 8.49 -2.95
C ALA A 84 -11.54 8.35 -2.41
N PRO A 85 -10.87 9.46 -2.03
CA PRO A 85 -9.50 9.38 -1.53
C PRO A 85 -9.37 8.40 -0.37
N VAL A 86 -8.43 7.48 -0.48
CA VAL A 86 -8.03 6.58 0.60
C VAL A 86 -6.78 7.11 1.30
N THR A 87 -6.57 6.74 2.54
CA THR A 87 -5.47 7.25 3.35
C THR A 87 -4.75 6.11 4.08
N GLN A 88 -3.49 6.34 4.42
CA GLN A 88 -2.70 5.39 5.24
C GLN A 88 -3.34 5.07 6.58
N SER A 89 -4.13 6.00 7.16
CA SER A 89 -4.84 5.78 8.43
C SER A 89 -5.86 4.64 8.37
N GLN A 90 -6.23 4.18 7.16
CA GLN A 90 -7.14 3.05 6.97
C GLN A 90 -6.42 1.68 7.02
N ILE A 91 -5.09 1.66 6.91
CA ILE A 91 -4.30 0.41 6.82
C ILE A 91 -4.48 -0.44 8.09
N ALA A 92 -4.37 0.15 9.27
CA ALA A 92 -4.50 -0.58 10.54
C ALA A 92 -5.87 -1.28 10.67
N ALA A 93 -6.94 -0.54 10.37
CA ALA A 93 -8.30 -1.11 10.37
C ALA A 93 -8.50 -2.18 9.30
N THR A 94 -7.84 -2.04 8.14
CA THR A 94 -7.87 -3.04 7.06
C THR A 94 -7.15 -4.33 7.49
N ILE A 95 -5.98 -4.23 8.12
CA ILE A 95 -5.25 -5.39 8.65
C ILE A 95 -6.10 -6.13 9.68
N ALA A 96 -6.68 -5.40 10.64
CA ALA A 96 -7.56 -6.00 11.64
C ALA A 96 -8.75 -6.73 11.00
N ALA A 97 -9.42 -6.10 10.04
CA ALA A 97 -10.55 -6.70 9.34
C ALA A 97 -10.17 -7.98 8.57
N LEU A 98 -8.96 -8.02 7.95
CA LEU A 98 -8.46 -9.22 7.26
C LEU A 98 -8.27 -10.41 8.21
N VAL A 99 -7.96 -10.17 9.48
CA VAL A 99 -7.85 -11.23 10.50
C VAL A 99 -9.11 -11.41 11.33
N GLY A 100 -10.22 -10.76 10.95
CA GLY A 100 -11.51 -10.92 11.59
C GLY A 100 -11.76 -10.05 12.82
N GLU A 101 -10.93 -9.02 13.04
CA GLU A 101 -11.02 -8.13 14.17
C GLU A 101 -11.57 -6.75 13.79
N ASP A 102 -12.26 -6.10 14.73
CA ASP A 102 -12.70 -4.71 14.58
C ASP A 102 -11.75 -3.75 15.31
N PHE A 103 -10.83 -3.14 14.55
CA PHE A 103 -9.91 -2.15 15.08
C PHE A 103 -10.61 -0.96 15.74
N ARG A 104 -11.78 -0.57 15.24
CA ARG A 104 -12.53 0.59 15.72
C ARG A 104 -13.29 0.32 17.03
N ALA A 105 -13.48 -0.94 17.40
CA ALA A 105 -14.01 -1.29 18.71
C ALA A 105 -13.12 -0.77 19.85
N SER A 106 -11.79 -0.83 19.64
CA SER A 106 -10.81 -0.30 20.60
C SER A 106 -10.35 1.12 20.28
N ASN A 107 -10.55 1.59 19.05
CA ASN A 107 -10.10 2.89 18.55
C ASN A 107 -11.24 3.59 17.78
N PRO A 108 -12.27 4.11 18.44
CA PRO A 108 -13.48 4.61 17.77
C PRO A 108 -13.25 5.76 16.80
N THR A 109 -12.17 6.52 16.97
CA THR A 109 -11.78 7.65 16.10
C THR A 109 -10.92 7.22 14.90
N ALA A 110 -10.54 5.95 14.81
CA ALA A 110 -9.76 5.45 13.69
C ALA A 110 -10.54 5.50 12.38
N ALA A 111 -9.82 5.65 11.26
CA ALA A 111 -10.40 5.56 9.94
C ALA A 111 -10.99 4.15 9.70
N PRO A 112 -12.07 4.03 8.92
CA PRO A 112 -12.65 2.72 8.57
C PRO A 112 -11.69 1.93 7.68
N PRO A 113 -11.81 0.59 7.62
CA PRO A 113 -11.00 -0.21 6.71
C PRO A 113 -11.29 0.13 5.24
N LEU A 114 -10.37 -0.27 4.37
CA LEU A 114 -10.54 -0.23 2.92
C LEU A 114 -11.50 -1.36 2.50
N HIS A 115 -12.79 -1.11 2.54
CA HIS A 115 -13.81 -2.13 2.29
C HIS A 115 -13.69 -2.81 0.93
N GLU A 116 -13.19 -2.11 -0.09
CA GLU A 116 -13.07 -2.64 -1.45
C GLU A 116 -12.03 -3.75 -1.58
N VAL A 117 -11.02 -3.78 -0.69
CA VAL A 117 -9.98 -4.82 -0.70
C VAL A 117 -10.35 -6.02 0.17
N LEU A 118 -11.46 -5.94 0.90
CA LEU A 118 -11.99 -7.04 1.69
C LEU A 118 -12.97 -7.84 0.80
N GLY A 119 -12.70 -9.12 0.60
CA GLY A 119 -13.64 -10.01 -0.10
C GLY A 119 -14.99 -10.11 0.61
N ALA A 120 -16.01 -10.52 -0.10
CA ALA A 120 -17.28 -10.88 0.53
C ALA A 120 -17.03 -12.10 1.45
N ARG A 121 -17.20 -11.90 2.75
CA ARG A 121 -17.23 -12.99 3.73
C ARG A 121 -18.65 -13.47 3.92
#